data_c5beb2c77b7db63d93bf92c0d3ad1074
#
_entry.id   c5beb2c77b7db63d93bf92c0d3ad1074
#
_cell.length_a   1.000
_cell.length_b   1.000
_cell.length_c   1.000
_cell.angle_alpha   90.00
_cell.angle_beta   90.00
_cell.angle_gamma   90.00
#
_symmetry.space_group_name_H-M   'P 1'
#
loop_
_entity.id
_entity.type
_entity.pdbx_description
1 polymer ?
#
loop_
_entity_poly.entity_id
_entity_poly.type
_entity_poly.pdbx_seq_one_letter_code
_entity_poly.pdbx_strand_id
1 'polypeptide(L)'
;VDVVLPCLDEAEALPWVLARIPAGWRAIVVDNGSTDGSAEVARALGATVVREERRGFGAACHAGLLATTADVVCFCDCDASLDPSLLLPFVEEVRAGGADLVLGRRRPQGRGSWPAHARAGNLALSLLLRRRTGLTLRDLGPLRAARRAPLLALGLTDRRSGYPLEMVVRAADAGWRVTEHDVPYLPRSGASKVTGTWRGTWQAVRDMSRVLRDTPPAQRERAATGGTR
;
A
#
# COMPACT_ATOMS: atom_id res chain seq x y z
N VAL A 1 -10.62 -0.61 -13.26
CA VAL A 1 -9.78 -0.48 -12.07
C VAL A 1 -10.01 -1.66 -11.15
N ASP A 2 -8.95 -2.24 -10.62
CA ASP A 2 -9.01 -3.27 -9.59
C ASP A 2 -8.50 -2.70 -8.26
N VAL A 3 -9.22 -2.97 -7.17
CA VAL A 3 -8.84 -2.57 -5.81
C VAL A 3 -8.47 -3.80 -5.00
N VAL A 4 -7.21 -3.91 -4.64
CA VAL A 4 -6.68 -4.98 -3.79
C VAL A 4 -6.88 -4.62 -2.34
N LEU A 5 -7.53 -5.50 -1.60
CA LEU A 5 -7.94 -5.36 -0.21
C LEU A 5 -7.32 -6.50 0.61
N PRO A 6 -6.10 -6.34 1.17
CA PRO A 6 -5.53 -7.34 2.07
C PRO A 6 -6.40 -7.49 3.32
N CYS A 7 -6.84 -8.72 3.59
CA CYS A 7 -7.83 -9.02 4.62
C CYS A 7 -7.32 -10.09 5.59
N LEU A 8 -7.48 -9.82 6.90
CA LEU A 8 -7.26 -10.79 7.97
C LEU A 8 -8.17 -10.45 9.14
N ASP A 9 -9.23 -11.24 9.33
CA ASP A 9 -10.26 -11.06 10.36
C ASP A 9 -10.85 -9.64 10.38
N GLU A 10 -11.52 -9.26 9.29
CA GLU A 10 -12.11 -7.92 9.08
C GLU A 10 -13.59 -8.03 8.64
N ALA A 11 -14.30 -9.13 9.06
CA ALA A 11 -15.68 -9.37 8.66
C ALA A 11 -16.62 -8.22 8.99
N GLU A 12 -16.39 -7.52 10.12
CA GLU A 12 -17.21 -6.38 10.57
C GLU A 12 -16.99 -5.14 9.68
N ALA A 13 -15.77 -4.91 9.21
CA ALA A 13 -15.40 -3.72 8.44
C ALA A 13 -15.73 -3.84 6.93
N LEU A 14 -15.70 -5.06 6.40
CA LEU A 14 -15.87 -5.35 4.98
C LEU A 14 -17.14 -4.74 4.34
N PRO A 15 -18.34 -4.79 4.98
CA PRO A 15 -19.53 -4.17 4.39
C PRO A 15 -19.35 -2.67 4.15
N TRP A 16 -18.73 -1.96 5.09
CA TRP A 16 -18.49 -0.53 4.98
C TRP A 16 -17.47 -0.22 3.88
N VAL A 17 -16.39 -1.00 3.79
CA VAL A 17 -15.32 -0.83 2.80
C VAL A 17 -15.85 -1.12 1.39
N LEU A 18 -16.52 -2.27 1.19
CA LEU A 18 -16.99 -2.70 -0.12
C LEU A 18 -18.08 -1.79 -0.68
N ALA A 19 -18.97 -1.27 0.18
CA ALA A 19 -20.00 -0.31 -0.24
C ALA A 19 -19.42 1.04 -0.73
N ARG A 20 -18.15 1.33 -0.47
CA ARG A 20 -17.45 2.56 -0.88
C ARG A 20 -16.48 2.37 -2.04
N ILE A 21 -16.36 1.18 -2.56
CA ILE A 21 -15.66 0.95 -3.84
C ILE A 21 -16.43 1.69 -4.95
N PRO A 22 -15.76 2.53 -5.73
CA PRO A 22 -16.44 3.27 -6.81
C PRO A 22 -17.14 2.34 -7.81
N ALA A 23 -18.30 2.76 -8.29
CA ALA A 23 -19.10 1.98 -9.24
C ALA A 23 -18.28 1.58 -10.48
N GLY A 24 -18.41 0.34 -10.92
CA GLY A 24 -17.67 -0.22 -12.05
C GLY A 24 -16.22 -0.63 -11.75
N TRP A 25 -15.75 -0.46 -10.51
CA TRP A 25 -14.46 -0.98 -10.09
C TRP A 25 -14.62 -2.37 -9.46
N ARG A 26 -13.60 -3.22 -9.59
CA ARG A 26 -13.62 -4.56 -9.03
C ARG A 26 -12.86 -4.61 -7.72
N ALA A 27 -13.52 -5.05 -6.65
CA ALA A 27 -12.89 -5.36 -5.38
C ALA A 27 -12.28 -6.76 -5.41
N ILE A 28 -11.01 -6.87 -5.01
CA ILE A 28 -10.27 -8.13 -4.85
C ILE A 28 -9.85 -8.22 -3.38
N VAL A 29 -10.65 -8.93 -2.59
CA VAL A 29 -10.35 -9.21 -1.19
C VAL A 29 -9.39 -10.39 -1.11
N VAL A 30 -8.22 -10.17 -0.52
CA VAL A 30 -7.23 -11.23 -0.35
C VAL A 30 -7.27 -11.74 1.08
N ASP A 31 -7.93 -12.86 1.27
CA ASP A 31 -8.00 -13.53 2.57
C ASP A 31 -6.67 -14.17 2.94
N ASN A 32 -6.01 -13.63 3.95
CA ASN A 32 -4.71 -14.12 4.44
C ASN A 32 -4.88 -15.03 5.67
N GLY A 33 -5.92 -15.85 5.63
CA GLY A 33 -6.22 -16.87 6.62
C GLY A 33 -7.08 -16.34 7.77
N SER A 34 -8.17 -15.62 7.46
CA SER A 34 -9.18 -15.20 8.42
C SER A 34 -9.92 -16.40 9.04
N THR A 35 -10.40 -16.20 10.25
CA THR A 35 -11.17 -17.19 11.01
C THR A 35 -12.55 -16.69 11.43
N ASP A 36 -12.88 -15.43 11.08
CA ASP A 36 -14.08 -14.71 11.49
C ASP A 36 -15.20 -14.69 10.43
N GLY A 37 -15.02 -15.40 9.30
CA GLY A 37 -15.98 -15.38 8.20
C GLY A 37 -15.75 -14.24 7.18
N SER A 38 -14.63 -13.51 7.24
CA SER A 38 -14.32 -12.43 6.31
C SER A 38 -14.46 -12.83 4.84
N ALA A 39 -13.97 -14.01 4.47
CA ALA A 39 -14.02 -14.47 3.09
C ALA A 39 -15.45 -14.70 2.59
N GLU A 40 -16.33 -15.23 3.43
CA GLU A 40 -17.75 -15.47 3.15
C GLU A 40 -18.50 -14.15 3.02
N VAL A 41 -18.27 -13.21 3.95
CA VAL A 41 -18.82 -11.84 3.89
C VAL A 41 -18.43 -11.13 2.60
N ALA A 42 -17.13 -11.18 2.24
CA ALA A 42 -16.64 -10.55 1.00
C ALA A 42 -17.33 -11.13 -0.25
N ARG A 43 -17.47 -12.46 -0.35
CA ARG A 43 -18.16 -13.10 -1.49
C ARG A 43 -19.64 -12.72 -1.56
N ALA A 44 -20.34 -12.72 -0.42
CA ALA A 44 -21.75 -12.34 -0.34
C ALA A 44 -22.00 -10.90 -0.80
N LEU A 45 -20.99 -10.01 -0.63
CA LEU A 45 -21.04 -8.63 -1.06
C LEU A 45 -20.50 -8.41 -2.50
N GLY A 46 -20.24 -9.49 -3.27
CA GLY A 46 -19.86 -9.44 -4.67
C GLY A 46 -18.39 -9.20 -4.94
N ALA A 47 -17.51 -9.25 -3.91
CA ALA A 47 -16.07 -9.13 -4.12
C ALA A 47 -15.47 -10.42 -4.69
N THR A 48 -14.43 -10.28 -5.53
CA THR A 48 -13.57 -11.41 -5.87
C THR A 48 -12.71 -11.75 -4.67
N VAL A 49 -12.75 -13.02 -4.19
CA VAL A 49 -11.94 -13.44 -3.06
C VAL A 49 -10.79 -14.32 -3.52
N VAL A 50 -9.58 -13.92 -3.17
CA VAL A 50 -8.34 -14.67 -3.36
C VAL A 50 -7.86 -15.17 -2.01
N ARG A 51 -7.47 -16.45 -1.90
CA ARG A 51 -6.88 -17.00 -0.69
C ARG A 51 -5.36 -16.98 -0.83
N GLU A 52 -4.68 -16.42 0.17
CA GLU A 52 -3.22 -16.43 0.28
C GLU A 52 -2.80 -17.13 1.58
N GLU A 53 -2.19 -18.31 1.44
CA GLU A 53 -1.83 -19.15 2.59
C GLU A 53 -0.57 -18.65 3.30
N ARG A 54 0.33 -18.01 2.57
CA ARG A 54 1.52 -17.40 3.18
C ARG A 54 1.14 -16.20 4.01
N ARG A 55 1.26 -16.31 5.31
CA ARG A 55 0.99 -15.21 6.24
C ARG A 55 1.89 -14.00 5.98
N GLY A 56 1.28 -12.81 5.85
CA GLY A 56 1.99 -11.54 5.70
C GLY A 56 1.24 -10.53 4.85
N PHE A 57 1.28 -9.26 5.27
CA PHE A 57 0.63 -8.16 4.55
C PHE A 57 1.10 -8.08 3.09
N GLY A 58 2.42 -8.15 2.88
CA GLY A 58 3.00 -8.13 1.54
C GLY A 58 2.63 -9.36 0.70
N ALA A 59 2.42 -10.53 1.31
CA ALA A 59 1.95 -11.72 0.61
C ALA A 59 0.53 -11.50 0.08
N ALA A 60 -0.37 -10.98 0.93
CA ALA A 60 -1.73 -10.65 0.52
C ALA A 60 -1.76 -9.56 -0.58
N CYS A 61 -1.00 -8.47 -0.42
CA CYS A 61 -0.90 -7.43 -1.46
C CYS A 61 -0.41 -8.00 -2.79
N HIS A 62 0.62 -8.86 -2.75
CA HIS A 62 1.19 -9.43 -3.97
C HIS A 62 0.26 -10.44 -4.65
N ALA A 63 -0.38 -11.32 -3.89
CA ALA A 63 -1.38 -12.25 -4.43
C ALA A 63 -2.54 -11.48 -5.08
N GLY A 64 -3.00 -10.40 -4.44
CA GLY A 64 -4.00 -9.51 -5.01
C GLY A 64 -3.52 -8.85 -6.29
N LEU A 65 -2.29 -8.32 -6.34
CA LEU A 65 -1.71 -7.73 -7.55
C LEU A 65 -1.67 -8.74 -8.71
N LEU A 66 -1.30 -9.98 -8.45
CA LEU A 66 -1.27 -11.03 -9.47
C LEU A 66 -2.68 -11.37 -9.99
N ALA A 67 -3.70 -11.28 -9.15
CA ALA A 67 -5.11 -11.53 -9.50
C ALA A 67 -5.77 -10.37 -10.25
N THR A 68 -5.14 -9.19 -10.31
CA THR A 68 -5.65 -8.04 -11.06
C THR A 68 -5.55 -8.25 -12.57
N THR A 69 -6.48 -7.67 -13.30
CA THR A 69 -6.49 -7.68 -14.78
C THR A 69 -6.67 -6.29 -15.38
N ALA A 70 -7.14 -5.31 -14.60
CA ALA A 70 -7.33 -3.95 -15.04
C ALA A 70 -5.99 -3.20 -15.23
N ASP A 71 -5.97 -2.18 -16.07
CA ASP A 71 -4.78 -1.35 -16.35
C ASP A 71 -4.27 -0.61 -15.08
N VAL A 72 -5.19 -0.15 -14.24
CA VAL A 72 -4.86 0.53 -12.98
C VAL A 72 -5.24 -0.36 -11.81
N VAL A 73 -4.30 -0.53 -10.88
CA VAL A 73 -4.47 -1.24 -9.62
C VAL A 73 -4.37 -0.26 -8.45
N CYS A 74 -5.28 -0.44 -7.51
CA CYS A 74 -5.28 0.28 -6.24
C CYS A 74 -5.08 -0.69 -5.08
N PHE A 75 -4.57 -0.16 -3.96
CA PHE A 75 -4.50 -0.86 -2.67
C PHE A 75 -5.21 -0.03 -1.62
N CYS A 76 -5.95 -0.69 -0.75
CA CYS A 76 -6.61 -0.10 0.41
C CYS A 76 -6.71 -1.13 1.53
N ASP A 77 -6.57 -0.70 2.79
CA ASP A 77 -6.80 -1.59 3.94
C ASP A 77 -8.28 -1.92 4.10
N CYS A 78 -8.59 -3.10 4.68
CA CYS A 78 -9.96 -3.59 4.91
C CYS A 78 -10.56 -3.18 6.25
N ASP A 79 -9.87 -2.39 7.09
CA ASP A 79 -10.23 -2.12 8.49
C ASP A 79 -11.11 -0.86 8.70
N ALA A 80 -11.67 -0.35 7.61
CA ALA A 80 -12.48 0.88 7.58
C ALA A 80 -11.76 2.16 8.04
N SER A 81 -10.45 2.13 8.20
CA SER A 81 -9.66 3.33 8.55
C SER A 81 -9.46 4.30 7.38
N LEU A 82 -9.65 3.84 6.15
CA LEU A 82 -9.53 4.62 4.92
C LEU A 82 -10.76 4.38 4.03
N ASP A 83 -11.28 5.45 3.45
CA ASP A 83 -12.41 5.38 2.52
C ASP A 83 -11.91 5.06 1.10
N PRO A 84 -12.29 3.92 0.49
CA PRO A 84 -11.88 3.58 -0.86
C PRO A 84 -12.32 4.57 -1.94
N SER A 85 -13.38 5.35 -1.71
CA SER A 85 -13.83 6.37 -2.67
C SER A 85 -12.79 7.46 -2.92
N LEU A 86 -11.86 7.66 -1.96
CA LEU A 86 -10.74 8.59 -2.08
C LEU A 86 -9.69 8.16 -3.13
N LEU A 87 -9.80 6.96 -3.67
CA LEU A 87 -8.94 6.49 -4.76
C LEU A 87 -9.29 7.10 -6.12
N LEU A 88 -10.47 7.71 -6.28
CA LEU A 88 -10.88 8.31 -7.55
C LEU A 88 -9.84 9.30 -8.10
N PRO A 89 -9.44 10.36 -7.38
CA PRO A 89 -8.44 11.31 -7.88
C PRO A 89 -7.06 10.67 -8.11
N PHE A 90 -6.71 9.60 -7.38
CA PHE A 90 -5.43 8.89 -7.58
C PHE A 90 -5.41 8.19 -8.95
N VAL A 91 -6.51 7.52 -9.28
CA VAL A 91 -6.67 6.83 -10.56
C VAL A 91 -6.68 7.82 -11.72
N GLU A 92 -7.34 8.97 -11.55
CA GLU A 92 -7.37 10.03 -12.56
C GLU A 92 -5.95 10.57 -12.82
N GLU A 93 -5.16 10.83 -11.77
CA GLU A 93 -3.78 11.30 -11.90
C GLU A 93 -2.89 10.28 -12.61
N VAL A 94 -2.99 8.98 -12.24
CA VAL A 94 -2.26 7.90 -12.89
C VAL A 94 -2.64 7.77 -14.37
N ARG A 95 -3.93 7.87 -14.69
CA ARG A 95 -4.42 7.78 -16.08
C ARG A 95 -3.96 8.95 -16.94
N ALA A 96 -4.01 10.15 -16.37
CA ALA A 96 -3.54 11.38 -17.04
C ALA A 96 -2.02 11.42 -17.21
N GLY A 97 -1.30 10.46 -16.61
CA GLY A 97 0.17 10.44 -16.62
C GLY A 97 0.78 11.53 -15.75
N GLY A 98 0.07 12.07 -14.77
CA GLY A 98 0.57 13.01 -13.78
C GLY A 98 1.55 12.36 -12.79
N ALA A 99 1.26 11.11 -12.43
CA ALA A 99 2.12 10.29 -11.57
C ALA A 99 2.16 8.84 -12.05
N ASP A 100 3.20 8.11 -11.66
CA ASP A 100 3.35 6.68 -11.89
C ASP A 100 2.91 5.87 -10.66
N LEU A 101 3.04 6.47 -9.45
CA LEU A 101 2.55 5.96 -8.18
C LEU A 101 1.97 7.13 -7.36
N VAL A 102 0.71 7.00 -6.94
CA VAL A 102 0.04 7.95 -6.05
C VAL A 102 -0.17 7.31 -4.68
N LEU A 103 0.14 8.04 -3.62
CA LEU A 103 0.04 7.61 -2.23
C LEU A 103 -0.95 8.48 -1.45
N GLY A 104 -1.70 7.87 -0.53
CA GLY A 104 -2.53 8.58 0.44
C GLY A 104 -1.75 8.89 1.71
N ARG A 105 -1.54 10.17 2.00
CA ARG A 105 -0.98 10.64 3.26
C ARG A 105 -2.07 10.73 4.32
N ARG A 106 -1.95 9.91 5.35
CA ARG A 106 -2.95 9.85 6.41
C ARG A 106 -3.01 11.14 7.24
N ARG A 107 -4.20 11.70 7.34
CA ARG A 107 -4.55 12.83 8.20
C ARG A 107 -5.48 12.33 9.29
N PRO A 108 -4.98 12.06 10.51
CA PRO A 108 -5.78 11.49 11.59
C PRO A 108 -7.03 12.32 11.88
N GLN A 109 -8.18 11.66 11.92
CA GLN A 109 -9.46 12.23 12.31
C GLN A 109 -9.84 11.72 13.70
N GLY A 110 -10.03 12.64 14.65
CA GLY A 110 -10.38 12.29 16.03
C GLY A 110 -9.21 11.83 16.91
N ARG A 111 -9.51 11.66 18.20
CA ARG A 111 -8.52 11.21 19.20
C ARG A 111 -8.28 9.70 19.06
N GLY A 112 -7.02 9.28 19.02
CA GLY A 112 -6.65 7.86 19.04
C GLY A 112 -6.53 7.19 17.66
N SER A 113 -6.89 7.83 16.56
CA SER A 113 -6.77 7.24 15.20
C SER A 113 -5.33 6.91 14.81
N TRP A 114 -4.33 7.60 15.39
CA TRP A 114 -2.91 7.31 15.12
C TRP A 114 -2.04 7.55 16.35
N PRO A 115 -1.55 6.49 17.03
CA PRO A 115 -0.72 6.61 18.22
C PRO A 115 0.58 7.40 17.99
N ALA A 116 1.03 8.16 18.99
CA ALA A 116 2.22 9.03 18.88
C ALA A 116 3.50 8.28 18.48
N HIS A 117 3.71 7.07 19.03
CA HIS A 117 4.86 6.24 18.68
C HIS A 117 4.86 5.79 17.21
N ALA A 118 3.68 5.48 16.65
CA ALA A 118 3.56 5.11 15.24
C ALA A 118 3.81 6.32 14.32
N ARG A 119 3.39 7.54 14.74
CA ARG A 119 3.70 8.79 14.03
C ARG A 119 5.20 9.09 14.04
N ALA A 120 5.88 8.91 15.18
CA ALA A 120 7.33 9.08 15.29
C ALA A 120 8.08 8.08 14.40
N GLY A 121 7.64 6.82 14.40
CA GLY A 121 8.19 5.78 13.51
C GLY A 121 8.03 6.12 12.02
N ASN A 122 6.85 6.60 11.63
CA ASN A 122 6.59 7.04 10.25
C ASN A 122 7.47 8.23 9.86
N LEU A 123 7.67 9.21 10.75
CA LEU A 123 8.55 10.35 10.49
C LEU A 123 10.01 9.90 10.29
N ALA A 124 10.51 9.03 11.16
CA ALA A 124 11.86 8.49 11.03
C ALA A 124 12.03 7.73 9.70
N LEU A 125 11.04 6.91 9.33
CA LEU A 125 11.03 6.17 8.08
C LEU A 125 10.98 7.10 6.85
N SER A 126 10.18 8.16 6.89
CA SER A 126 10.10 9.17 5.82
C SER A 126 11.45 9.90 5.64
N LEU A 127 12.17 10.21 6.73
CA LEU A 127 13.49 10.81 6.67
C LEU A 127 14.54 9.86 6.06
N LEU A 128 14.51 8.59 6.44
CA LEU A 128 15.40 7.56 5.87
C LEU A 128 15.11 7.35 4.38
N LEU A 129 13.83 7.28 4.02
CA LEU A 129 13.40 7.16 2.63
C LEU A 129 13.85 8.35 1.79
N ARG A 130 13.69 9.57 2.31
CA ARG A 130 14.18 10.79 1.65
C ARG A 130 15.67 10.76 1.40
N ARG A 131 16.47 10.31 2.40
CA ARG A 131 17.92 10.16 2.24
C ARG A 131 18.28 9.13 1.17
N ARG A 132 17.52 8.03 1.10
CA ARG A 132 17.78 6.92 0.18
C ARG A 132 17.35 7.22 -1.26
N THR A 133 16.20 7.88 -1.44
CA THR A 133 15.53 8.02 -2.74
C THR A 133 15.47 9.46 -3.26
N GLY A 134 15.63 10.45 -2.39
CA GLY A 134 15.40 11.87 -2.70
C GLY A 134 13.91 12.27 -2.66
N LEU A 135 12.98 11.31 -2.51
CA LEU A 135 11.55 11.62 -2.44
C LEU A 135 11.18 12.31 -1.13
N THR A 136 10.34 13.34 -1.20
CA THR A 136 9.87 14.10 -0.04
C THR A 136 8.50 13.62 0.44
N LEU A 137 8.34 12.31 0.63
CA LEU A 137 7.12 11.72 1.17
C LEU A 137 7.03 11.93 2.68
N ARG A 138 5.82 12.20 3.16
CA ARG A 138 5.52 12.46 4.58
C ARG A 138 4.85 11.28 5.26
N ASP A 139 4.29 10.34 4.47
CA ASP A 139 3.67 9.12 4.96
C ASP A 139 3.88 7.96 3.99
N LEU A 140 3.93 6.73 4.52
CA LEU A 140 3.90 5.48 3.77
C LEU A 140 2.50 4.85 3.88
N GLY A 141 1.49 5.62 3.52
CA GLY A 141 0.10 5.20 3.62
C GLY A 141 -0.23 3.95 2.79
N PRO A 142 -1.23 3.17 3.21
CA PRO A 142 -1.65 1.97 2.49
C PRO A 142 -2.53 2.27 1.26
N LEU A 143 -3.17 3.45 1.21
CA LEU A 143 -3.98 3.84 0.06
C LEU A 143 -3.07 4.22 -1.10
N ARG A 144 -3.16 3.50 -2.23
CA ARG A 144 -2.23 3.64 -3.36
C ARG A 144 -2.90 3.36 -4.69
N ALA A 145 -2.38 4.00 -5.76
CA ALA A 145 -2.75 3.68 -7.13
C ALA A 145 -1.52 3.71 -8.04
N ALA A 146 -1.46 2.77 -8.99
CA ALA A 146 -0.42 2.71 -10.03
C ALA A 146 -0.94 1.94 -11.26
N ARG A 147 -0.24 2.05 -12.40
CA ARG A 147 -0.47 1.16 -13.53
C ARG A 147 0.02 -0.26 -13.21
N ARG A 148 -0.79 -1.25 -13.55
CA ARG A 148 -0.55 -2.66 -13.23
C ARG A 148 0.75 -3.20 -13.83
N ALA A 149 0.92 -3.05 -15.13
CA ALA A 149 2.05 -3.66 -15.82
C ALA A 149 3.41 -3.10 -15.35
N PRO A 150 3.61 -1.77 -15.24
CA PRO A 150 4.82 -1.22 -14.64
C PRO A 150 5.03 -1.66 -13.19
N LEU A 151 3.97 -1.73 -12.38
CA LEU A 151 4.07 -2.14 -10.96
C LEU A 151 4.53 -3.59 -10.84
N LEU A 152 4.03 -4.49 -11.67
CA LEU A 152 4.52 -5.88 -11.74
C LEU A 152 5.99 -5.95 -12.15
N ALA A 153 6.41 -5.10 -13.10
CA ALA A 153 7.79 -5.03 -13.58
C ALA A 153 8.78 -4.55 -12.51
N LEU A 154 8.33 -3.88 -11.46
CA LEU A 154 9.19 -3.54 -10.31
C LEU A 154 9.73 -4.77 -9.58
N GLY A 155 9.11 -5.94 -9.73
CA GLY A 155 9.60 -7.20 -9.18
C GLY A 155 9.64 -7.22 -7.64
N LEU A 156 8.58 -6.74 -6.99
CA LEU A 156 8.48 -6.69 -5.51
C LEU A 156 8.66 -8.09 -4.90
N THR A 157 9.53 -8.21 -3.92
CA THR A 157 9.93 -9.49 -3.31
C THR A 157 9.53 -9.65 -1.85
N ASP A 158 9.42 -8.55 -1.10
CA ASP A 158 8.97 -8.63 0.30
C ASP A 158 7.54 -9.18 0.37
N ARG A 159 7.30 -10.10 1.31
CA ARG A 159 5.96 -10.70 1.53
C ARG A 159 5.42 -10.38 2.92
N ARG A 160 6.07 -9.47 3.62
CA ARG A 160 5.75 -9.09 4.99
C ARG A 160 5.44 -7.58 5.07
N SER A 161 5.88 -6.93 6.13
CA SER A 161 5.60 -5.52 6.41
C SER A 161 6.45 -4.54 5.57
N GLY A 162 7.48 -5.02 4.90
CA GLY A 162 8.35 -4.21 4.04
C GLY A 162 7.77 -3.91 2.65
N TYR A 163 6.76 -4.66 2.20
CA TYR A 163 6.19 -4.54 0.86
C TYR A 163 5.80 -3.09 0.47
N PRO A 164 5.12 -2.31 1.34
CA PRO A 164 4.79 -0.93 1.01
C PRO A 164 6.02 -0.02 0.84
N LEU A 165 7.07 -0.25 1.62
CA LEU A 165 8.32 0.49 1.52
C LEU A 165 9.11 0.09 0.28
N GLU A 166 9.21 -1.22 0.00
CA GLU A 166 9.88 -1.74 -1.19
C GLU A 166 9.27 -1.18 -2.47
N MET A 167 7.93 -1.09 -2.54
CA MET A 167 7.23 -0.49 -3.67
C MET A 167 7.72 0.94 -3.93
N VAL A 168 7.84 1.77 -2.91
CA VAL A 168 8.28 3.16 -3.06
C VAL A 168 9.77 3.25 -3.41
N VAL A 169 10.60 2.42 -2.79
CA VAL A 169 12.06 2.41 -3.08
C VAL A 169 12.30 1.98 -4.52
N ARG A 170 11.68 0.89 -4.97
CA ARG A 170 11.84 0.42 -6.35
C ARG A 170 11.23 1.36 -7.39
N ALA A 171 10.09 1.99 -7.07
CA ALA A 171 9.51 3.04 -7.92
C ALA A 171 10.48 4.22 -8.08
N ALA A 172 11.08 4.68 -6.99
CA ALA A 172 12.09 5.76 -7.03
C ALA A 172 13.33 5.35 -7.83
N ASP A 173 13.83 4.12 -7.63
CA ASP A 173 14.98 3.59 -8.36
C ASP A 173 14.69 3.44 -9.86
N ALA A 174 13.44 3.16 -10.22
CA ALA A 174 12.97 3.12 -11.61
C ALA A 174 12.66 4.52 -12.19
N GLY A 175 12.89 5.59 -11.43
CA GLY A 175 12.67 6.97 -11.90
C GLY A 175 11.20 7.39 -11.95
N TRP A 176 10.31 6.70 -11.24
CA TRP A 176 8.88 7.01 -11.24
C TRP A 176 8.58 8.34 -10.56
N ARG A 177 7.58 9.03 -11.08
CA ARG A 177 6.97 10.18 -10.42
C ARG A 177 6.03 9.68 -9.33
N VAL A 178 6.41 9.94 -8.09
CA VAL A 178 5.64 9.54 -6.91
C VAL A 178 5.02 10.78 -6.29
N THR A 179 3.70 10.80 -6.16
CA THR A 179 2.93 11.90 -5.57
C THR A 179 2.21 11.46 -4.30
N GLU A 180 1.77 12.43 -3.51
CA GLU A 180 1.13 12.20 -2.22
C GLU A 180 -0.07 13.13 -2.05
N HIS A 181 -1.26 12.58 -1.74
CA HIS A 181 -2.48 13.31 -1.44
C HIS A 181 -2.89 13.13 0.01
N ASP A 182 -3.35 14.19 0.65
CA ASP A 182 -3.91 14.10 2.01
C ASP A 182 -5.23 13.33 2.00
N VAL A 183 -5.33 12.32 2.87
CA VAL A 183 -6.54 11.52 3.03
C VAL A 183 -6.96 11.45 4.51
N PRO A 184 -8.24 11.62 4.84
CA PRO A 184 -8.73 11.40 6.19
C PRO A 184 -8.40 9.98 6.66
N TYR A 185 -7.88 9.87 7.88
CA TYR A 185 -7.59 8.59 8.52
C TYR A 185 -8.50 8.41 9.74
N LEU A 186 -9.45 7.50 9.62
CA LEU A 186 -10.48 7.23 10.62
C LEU A 186 -9.98 6.26 11.69
N PRO A 187 -10.63 6.20 12.85
CA PRO A 187 -10.45 5.08 13.76
C PRO A 187 -10.83 3.78 13.05
N ARG A 188 -9.98 2.75 13.17
CA ARG A 188 -10.25 1.44 12.58
C ARG A 188 -11.33 0.68 13.32
N SER A 189 -12.05 -0.17 12.62
CA SER A 189 -12.85 -1.23 13.23
C SER A 189 -11.93 -2.39 13.62
N GLY A 190 -11.90 -2.77 14.91
CA GLY A 190 -11.07 -3.88 15.40
C GLY A 190 -9.64 -3.49 15.82
N ALA A 191 -8.84 -4.53 16.18
CA ALA A 191 -7.49 -4.39 16.71
C ALA A 191 -6.42 -4.40 15.62
N SER A 192 -5.35 -3.59 15.79
CA SER A 192 -4.21 -3.58 14.86
C SER A 192 -3.47 -4.93 14.87
N LYS A 193 -3.32 -5.56 13.70
CA LYS A 193 -2.65 -6.86 13.52
C LYS A 193 -1.14 -6.73 13.28
N VAL A 194 -0.67 -5.55 12.90
CA VAL A 194 0.75 -5.29 12.59
C VAL A 194 1.43 -4.49 13.71
N THR A 195 0.85 -3.38 14.15
CA THR A 195 1.47 -2.46 15.12
C THR A 195 0.86 -2.50 16.52
N GLY A 196 -0.16 -3.35 16.75
CA GLY A 196 -0.84 -3.48 18.04
C GLY A 196 -0.03 -4.22 19.12
N THR A 197 1.11 -4.81 18.78
CA THR A 197 1.99 -5.52 19.72
C THR A 197 3.44 -5.09 19.57
N TRP A 198 4.23 -5.12 20.67
CA TRP A 198 5.68 -4.84 20.65
C TRP A 198 6.42 -5.73 19.64
N ARG A 199 6.04 -7.00 19.56
CA ARG A 199 6.64 -7.96 18.61
C ARG A 199 6.32 -7.58 17.16
N GLY A 200 5.08 -7.21 16.86
CA GLY A 200 4.67 -6.76 15.52
C GLY A 200 5.37 -5.48 15.08
N THR A 201 5.47 -4.49 15.98
CA THR A 201 6.19 -3.24 15.72
C THR A 201 7.68 -3.50 15.45
N TRP A 202 8.34 -4.32 16.30
CA TRP A 202 9.76 -4.66 16.12
C TRP A 202 10.01 -5.41 14.80
N GLN A 203 9.09 -6.32 14.46
CA GLN A 203 9.16 -7.06 13.21
C GLN A 203 8.98 -6.16 11.98
N ALA A 204 8.04 -5.21 12.02
CA ALA A 204 7.84 -4.23 10.96
C ALA A 204 9.10 -3.36 10.77
N VAL A 205 9.71 -2.87 11.85
CA VAL A 205 10.97 -2.10 11.81
C VAL A 205 12.10 -2.93 11.19
N ARG A 206 12.23 -4.21 11.58
CA ARG A 206 13.23 -5.11 11.02
C ARG A 206 13.03 -5.37 9.53
N ASP A 207 11.79 -5.63 9.10
CA ASP A 207 11.46 -5.88 7.69
C ASP A 207 11.76 -4.62 6.85
N MET A 208 11.35 -3.45 7.31
CA MET A 208 11.62 -2.17 6.66
C MET A 208 13.13 -1.85 6.59
N SER A 209 13.89 -2.14 7.68
CA SER A 209 15.34 -1.96 7.69
C SER A 209 16.05 -2.89 6.72
N ARG A 210 15.52 -4.10 6.52
CA ARG A 210 16.02 -5.04 5.51
C ARG A 210 15.81 -4.49 4.11
N VAL A 211 14.60 -4.03 3.79
CA VAL A 211 14.30 -3.43 2.48
C VAL A 211 15.26 -2.28 2.14
N LEU A 212 15.51 -1.38 3.09
CA LEU A 212 16.43 -0.25 2.87
C LEU A 212 17.89 -0.68 2.63
N ARG A 213 18.32 -1.83 3.19
CA ARG A 213 19.68 -2.37 3.02
C ARG A 213 19.81 -3.22 1.76
N ASP A 214 18.83 -4.08 1.51
CA ASP A 214 18.92 -5.15 0.52
C ASP A 214 18.45 -4.70 -0.88
N THR A 215 17.81 -3.52 -0.98
CA THR A 215 17.52 -2.90 -2.27
C THR A 215 18.70 -1.99 -2.63
N PRO A 216 19.66 -2.45 -3.47
CA PRO A 216 20.79 -1.62 -3.86
C PRO A 216 20.27 -0.38 -4.61
N PRO A 217 20.94 0.79 -4.48
CA PRO A 217 20.58 1.94 -5.28
C PRO A 217 20.71 1.58 -6.77
N ALA A 218 19.69 1.92 -7.56
CA ALA A 218 19.81 1.82 -9.00
C ALA A 218 21.08 2.59 -9.40
N GLN A 219 21.94 1.94 -10.17
CA GLN A 219 23.05 2.64 -10.79
C GLN A 219 22.42 3.71 -11.69
N ARG A 220 22.43 4.96 -11.20
CA ARG A 220 22.16 6.09 -12.08
C ARG A 220 23.27 6.03 -13.14
N GLU A 221 22.96 5.51 -14.31
CA GLU A 221 23.76 5.80 -15.49
C GLU A 221 23.86 7.32 -15.54
N ARG A 222 25.03 7.81 -15.13
CA ARG A 222 25.42 9.17 -15.44
C ARG A 222 25.43 9.18 -16.96
N ALA A 223 24.39 9.78 -17.54
CA ALA A 223 24.49 10.25 -18.91
C ALA A 223 25.75 11.12 -18.92
N ALA A 224 26.83 10.52 -19.32
CA ALA A 224 28.06 11.21 -19.65
C ALA A 224 27.65 12.12 -20.80
N THR A 225 27.44 13.39 -20.50
CA THR A 225 27.55 14.47 -21.45
C THR A 225 28.95 14.41 -22.01
N GLY A 226 29.13 13.57 -23.01
CA GLY A 226 30.23 13.65 -23.95
C GLY A 226 30.01 14.90 -24.80
N GLY A 227 30.37 16.02 -24.27
CA GLY A 227 30.70 17.18 -25.09
C GLY A 227 31.97 16.85 -25.86
N THR A 228 31.88 16.78 -27.15
CA THR A 228 33.03 16.89 -28.01
C THR A 228 32.71 17.93 -29.10
N ARG A 229 33.34 19.04 -28.96
CA ARG A 229 33.88 19.98 -29.94
C ARG A 229 33.29 19.97 -31.34
#